data_21c6482c1933d8c83d444b006131b65a
#
_entry.id   21c6482c1933d8c83d444b006131b65a
#
_cell.length_a   1.000
_cell.length_b   1.000
_cell.length_c   1.000
_cell.angle_alpha   90.00
_cell.angle_beta   90.00
_cell.angle_gamma   90.00
#
_symmetry.space_group_name_H-M   'P 1'
#
loop_
_entity.id
_entity.type
_entity.pdbx_description
1 polymer ?
#
loop_
_entity_poly.entity_id
_entity_poly.type
_entity_poly.pdbx_seq_one_letter_code
_entity_poly.pdbx_strand_id
1 'polypeptide(L)' 'MKDIISILQEAISVPDGVFFESKDGTNIHITLEDACTLVSVHDTLTQDNQVKMRSLLEESEQEYTKVLDFCNKQFNE' A
#
# COMPACT_ATOMS: atom_id res chain seq x y z
N MET A 1 4.98 -5.23 15.93
CA MET A 1 3.93 -5.03 14.90
C MET A 1 4.56 -4.45 13.65
N LYS A 2 4.31 -5.06 12.49
CA LYS A 2 4.84 -4.56 11.23
C LYS A 2 3.99 -3.40 10.73
N ASP A 3 4.64 -2.35 10.22
CA ASP A 3 3.90 -1.27 9.57
C ASP A 3 3.54 -1.69 8.14
N ILE A 4 2.70 -0.86 7.48
CA ILE A 4 2.22 -1.20 6.14
C ILE A 4 3.36 -1.28 5.12
N ILE A 5 4.41 -0.49 5.27
CA ILE A 5 5.54 -0.52 4.34
C ILE A 5 6.29 -1.85 4.43
N SER A 6 6.50 -2.37 5.65
CA SER A 6 7.12 -3.69 5.82
C SER A 6 6.26 -4.78 5.18
N ILE A 7 4.94 -4.67 5.30
CA ILE A 7 4.02 -5.62 4.71
C ILE A 7 4.05 -5.54 3.18
N LEU A 8 4.13 -4.33 2.63
CA LEU A 8 4.26 -4.15 1.17
C LEU A 8 5.56 -4.75 0.66
N GLN A 9 6.66 -4.56 1.37
CA GLN A 9 7.94 -5.13 0.98
C GLN A 9 7.92 -6.66 1.03
N GLU A 10 7.22 -7.22 2.00
CA GLU A 10 7.01 -8.65 2.09
C GLU A 10 6.18 -9.16 0.91
N ALA A 11 5.14 -8.43 0.51
CA ALA A 11 4.29 -8.79 -0.63
C ALA A 11 5.08 -8.84 -1.94
N ILE A 12 6.09 -7.98 -2.09
CA ILE A 12 6.94 -7.98 -3.28
C ILE A 12 7.76 -9.28 -3.36
N SER A 13 8.10 -9.85 -2.20
CA SER A 13 8.93 -11.06 -2.12
C SER A 13 8.12 -12.36 -2.20
N VAL A 14 6.78 -12.28 -2.08
CA VAL A 14 5.91 -13.46 -2.06
C VAL A 14 5.01 -13.42 -3.30
N PRO A 15 5.13 -14.42 -4.22
CA PRO A 15 4.35 -14.41 -5.47
C PRO A 15 2.84 -14.37 -5.28
N ASP A 16 2.34 -14.99 -4.22
CA ASP A 16 0.89 -15.07 -3.96
C ASP A 16 0.35 -13.82 -3.26
N GLY A 17 1.23 -12.86 -2.92
CA GLY A 17 0.82 -11.67 -2.19
C GLY A 17 0.67 -11.94 -0.70
N VAL A 18 0.17 -10.94 0.01
CA VAL A 18 -0.06 -11.05 1.46
C VAL A 18 -1.40 -10.42 1.80
N PHE A 19 -1.91 -10.75 2.99
CA PHE A 19 -3.12 -10.13 3.53
C PHE A 19 -2.74 -9.15 4.63
N PHE A 20 -3.44 -8.04 4.67
CA PHE A 20 -3.27 -7.01 5.68
C PHE A 20 -4.64 -6.66 6.26
N GLU A 21 -4.73 -6.61 7.58
CA GLU A 21 -5.96 -6.18 8.25
C GLU A 21 -5.89 -4.69 8.54
N SER A 22 -6.83 -3.93 7.97
CA SER A 22 -6.90 -2.50 8.18
C SER A 22 -7.44 -2.18 9.58
N LYS A 23 -7.37 -0.91 9.96
CA LYS A 23 -7.84 -0.48 11.28
C LYS A 23 -9.34 -0.69 11.46
N ASP A 24 -10.11 -0.72 10.38
CA ASP A 24 -11.55 -0.98 10.44
C ASP A 24 -11.88 -2.48 10.48
N GLY A 25 -10.87 -3.35 10.48
CA GLY A 25 -11.06 -4.79 10.56
C GLY A 25 -11.21 -5.50 9.22
N THR A 26 -11.11 -4.78 8.11
CA THR A 26 -11.23 -5.38 6.78
C THR A 26 -9.91 -6.02 6.36
N ASN A 27 -9.96 -7.24 5.83
CA ASN A 27 -8.78 -7.89 5.27
C ASN A 27 -8.57 -7.43 3.83
N ILE A 28 -7.37 -6.95 3.55
CA ILE A 28 -6.98 -6.44 2.24
C ILE A 28 -5.96 -7.39 1.64
N HIS A 29 -6.23 -7.88 0.42
CA HIS A 29 -5.26 -8.71 -0.30
C HIS A 29 -4.33 -7.81 -1.11
N ILE A 30 -3.05 -7.84 -0.77
CA ILE A 30 -2.03 -7.03 -1.43
C ILE A 30 -1.25 -7.94 -2.37
N THR A 31 -1.41 -7.70 -3.68
CA THR A 31 -0.70 -8.47 -4.70
C THR A 31 0.71 -7.92 -4.91
N LEU A 32 1.55 -8.72 -5.57
CA LEU A 32 2.90 -8.29 -5.94
C LEU A 32 2.87 -6.99 -6.75
N GLU A 33 1.97 -6.89 -7.74
CA GLU A 33 1.89 -5.71 -8.59
C GLU A 33 1.47 -4.48 -7.80
N ASP A 34 0.46 -4.62 -6.94
CA ASP A 34 -0.01 -3.53 -6.12
C ASP A 34 1.08 -3.04 -5.16
N ALA A 35 1.79 -4.00 -4.54
CA ALA A 35 2.87 -3.66 -3.62
C ALA A 35 4.00 -2.91 -4.32
N CYS A 36 4.39 -3.34 -5.51
CA CYS A 36 5.42 -2.67 -6.28
C CYS A 36 5.02 -1.24 -6.61
N THR A 37 3.77 -1.05 -7.05
CA THR A 37 3.25 0.27 -7.37
C THR A 37 3.26 1.19 -6.15
N LEU A 38 2.75 0.70 -5.03
CA LEU A 38 2.64 1.49 -3.81
C LEU A 38 4.01 1.87 -3.25
N VAL A 39 4.94 0.93 -3.21
CA VAL A 39 6.30 1.20 -2.69
C VAL A 39 7.02 2.19 -3.60
N SER A 40 6.91 2.03 -4.91
CA SER A 40 7.57 2.92 -5.86
C SER A 40 7.09 4.36 -5.70
N VAL A 41 5.78 4.57 -5.59
CA VAL A 41 5.24 5.92 -5.38
C VAL A 41 5.64 6.45 -4.01
N HIS A 42 5.53 5.62 -2.96
CA HIS A 42 5.91 6.00 -1.60
C HIS A 42 7.34 6.53 -1.54
N ASP A 43 8.27 5.85 -2.22
CA ASP A 43 9.68 6.21 -2.18
C ASP A 43 9.97 7.55 -2.88
N THR A 44 9.07 8.03 -3.73
CA THR A 44 9.23 9.32 -4.42
C THR A 44 8.65 10.48 -3.61
N LEU A 45 7.91 10.21 -2.55
CA LEU A 45 7.23 11.24 -1.76
C LEU A 45 8.15 11.86 -0.72
N THR A 46 7.82 13.09 -0.30
CA THR A 46 8.45 13.69 0.87
C THR A 46 8.06 12.92 2.12
N GLN A 47 8.83 13.08 3.19
CA GLN A 47 8.58 12.36 4.43
C GLN A 47 7.15 12.61 4.95
N ASP A 48 6.69 13.85 4.92
CA ASP A 48 5.34 14.19 5.37
C ASP A 48 4.27 13.47 4.56
N ASN A 49 4.44 13.41 3.25
CA ASN A 49 3.50 12.73 2.37
C ASN A 49 3.58 11.22 2.52
N GLN A 50 4.77 10.69 2.80
CA GLN A 50 4.92 9.26 3.10
C GLN A 50 4.11 8.86 4.33
N VAL A 51 4.16 9.67 5.38
CA VAL A 51 3.40 9.42 6.60
C VAL A 51 1.90 9.42 6.31
N LYS A 52 1.43 10.40 5.53
CA LYS A 52 0.02 10.48 5.16
C LYS A 52 -0.41 9.27 4.34
N MET A 53 0.41 8.86 3.38
CA MET A 53 0.11 7.69 2.55
C MET A 53 -0.01 6.43 3.39
N ARG A 54 0.94 6.20 4.29
CA ARG A 54 0.90 5.02 5.16
C ARG A 54 -0.36 5.02 6.03
N SER A 55 -0.72 6.18 6.57
CA SER A 55 -1.91 6.31 7.41
C SER A 55 -3.17 5.95 6.63
N LEU A 56 -3.29 6.42 5.40
CA LEU A 56 -4.44 6.12 4.55
C LEU A 56 -4.49 4.65 4.18
N LEU A 57 -3.36 4.05 3.86
CA LEU A 57 -3.29 2.63 3.49
C LEU A 57 -3.74 1.72 4.64
N GLU A 58 -3.48 2.12 5.88
CA GLU A 58 -3.84 1.34 7.05
C GLU A 58 -5.26 1.60 7.56
N GLU A 59 -5.90 2.67 7.11
CA GLU A 59 -7.18 3.13 7.65
C GLU A 59 -8.32 2.17 7.35
N SER A 60 -8.52 1.87 6.07
CA SER A 60 -9.61 1.02 5.63
C SER A 60 -9.34 0.54 4.20
N GLU A 61 -10.09 -0.49 3.79
CA GLU A 61 -10.00 -0.98 2.41
C GLU A 61 -10.40 0.13 1.41
N GLN A 62 -11.40 0.92 1.76
CA GLN A 62 -11.86 2.00 0.91
C GLN A 62 -10.74 3.02 0.65
N GLU A 63 -10.03 3.43 1.71
CA GLU A 63 -8.92 4.37 1.56
C GLU A 63 -7.74 3.72 0.85
N TYR A 64 -7.45 2.46 1.15
CA TYR A 64 -6.42 1.69 0.45
C TYR A 64 -6.67 1.68 -1.05
N THR A 65 -7.90 1.38 -1.45
CA THR A 65 -8.28 1.32 -2.86
C THR A 65 -8.12 2.68 -3.55
N LYS A 66 -8.48 3.76 -2.87
CA LYS A 66 -8.32 5.11 -3.41
C LYS A 66 -6.86 5.46 -3.64
N VAL A 67 -5.99 5.14 -2.66
CA VAL A 67 -4.56 5.40 -2.78
C VAL A 67 -3.97 4.56 -3.91
N LEU A 68 -4.33 3.29 -3.98
CA LEU A 68 -3.85 2.40 -5.02
C LEU A 68 -4.25 2.90 -6.41
N ASP A 69 -5.49 3.33 -6.58
CA ASP A 69 -5.99 3.85 -7.85
C ASP A 69 -5.20 5.10 -8.26
N PHE A 70 -4.95 6.00 -7.32
CA PHE A 70 -4.14 7.19 -7.57
C PHE A 70 -2.72 6.80 -8.01
N CYS A 71 -2.11 5.85 -7.33
CA CYS A 71 -0.76 5.39 -7.66
C CYS A 71 -0.70 4.74 -9.04
N ASN A 72 -1.72 3.95 -9.39
CA ASN A 72 -1.79 3.34 -10.72
C ASN A 72 -1.87 4.39 -11.82
N LYS A 73 -2.60 5.47 -11.59
CA LYS A 73 -2.69 6.56 -12.57
C LYS A 73 -1.34 7.24 -12.77
N GLN A 74 -0.57 7.38 -11.70
CA GLN A 74 0.78 7.97 -11.79
C GLN A 74 1.71 7.11 -12.64
N PHE A 75 1.58 5.79 -12.53
CA PHE A 75 2.44 4.87 -13.26
C PHE A 75 2.08 4.73 -14.72
N ASN A 76 0.82 4.87 -15.07
CA ASN A 76 0.31 4.58 -16.41
C ASN A 76 0.23 5.80 -17.32
N GLU A 77 0.75 6.92 -16.87
CA GLU A 77 0.82 8.12 -17.71
C GLU A 77 2.09 8.22 -18.52
#